data_b023cd111835e88ef2c7059420dbb03b
#
_entry.id   b023cd111835e88ef2c7059420dbb03b
#
_cell.length_a   1.000
_cell.length_b   1.000
_cell.length_c   1.000
_cell.angle_alpha   90.00
_cell.angle_beta   90.00
_cell.angle_gamma   90.00
#
_symmetry.space_group_name_H-M   'P 1'
#
loop_
_entity.id
_entity.type
_entity.pdbx_description
1 polymer ?
#
loop_
_entity_poly.entity_id
_entity_poly.type
_entity_poly.pdbx_seq_one_letter_code
_entity_poly.pdbx_strand_id
1 'polypeptide(L)'
;MKTSKVSGFYKLSRKERLEFVKNFVELTDEEIRVLNEAPVDFGIVDRMIENAVSVMSVPLGVAVNFLINGKDYLIPMAVEETSVIAAASNAAKIARAKGGFKTGSTEPVMIGQIQLVNHKNPEEAKKIILENKEKILRMANEKDPMLVKFGGGARDINVRILDNGMVVTHLLVDVRDAMGANAVNTMCEAVAPFIEKITDGRVCLRILSNLAVHRLSRATAVFPKDIVGEDVVDGIMQAYNFAKHDPYRCATHNKGIMNGVDAVVIASGNDFRAVESGAHSYASLNGYSPLTKYEKNKNGDLVGSIEIPTPVGLIGGATKVHPTAKICIKILGVKTARELGEIIAAVGLAQNFAALKALA
;
A
#
# COMPACT_ATOMS: atom_id res chain seq x y z
N MET A 1 -4.17 -9.76 -28.10
CA MET A 1 -3.71 -9.41 -26.74
C MET A 1 -4.76 -8.45 -26.15
N LYS A 2 -5.24 -8.74 -24.94
CA LYS A 2 -6.25 -7.87 -24.29
C LYS A 2 -5.57 -6.57 -23.83
N THR A 3 -6.20 -5.40 -24.10
CA THR A 3 -5.60 -4.11 -23.74
C THR A 3 -6.53 -3.30 -22.84
N SER A 4 -5.96 -2.62 -21.84
CA SER A 4 -6.67 -1.66 -20.99
C SER A 4 -6.78 -0.27 -21.64
N LYS A 5 -6.17 -0.05 -22.82
CA LYS A 5 -6.20 1.21 -23.55
C LYS A 5 -7.58 1.46 -24.12
N VAL A 6 -8.37 2.30 -23.47
CA VAL A 6 -9.74 2.64 -23.84
C VAL A 6 -9.92 4.16 -23.87
N SER A 7 -10.36 4.68 -25.00
CA SER A 7 -10.74 6.08 -25.12
C SER A 7 -12.22 6.23 -24.82
N GLY A 8 -12.58 7.20 -23.97
CA GLY A 8 -13.99 7.49 -23.68
C GLY A 8 -14.70 6.43 -22.84
N PHE A 9 -14.00 5.64 -22.03
CA PHE A 9 -14.59 4.64 -21.14
C PHE A 9 -15.73 5.21 -20.27
N TYR A 10 -15.61 6.46 -19.84
CA TYR A 10 -16.63 7.17 -19.07
C TYR A 10 -17.93 7.44 -19.83
N LYS A 11 -17.90 7.40 -21.18
CA LYS A 11 -19.08 7.59 -22.04
C LYS A 11 -19.92 6.32 -22.18
N LEU A 12 -19.32 5.17 -21.86
CA LEU A 12 -20.01 3.88 -21.91
C LEU A 12 -21.09 3.81 -20.82
N SER A 13 -22.20 3.15 -21.11
CA SER A 13 -23.19 2.78 -20.11
C SER A 13 -22.60 1.83 -19.06
N ARG A 14 -23.26 1.70 -17.90
CA ARG A 14 -22.85 0.74 -16.86
C ARG A 14 -22.74 -0.68 -17.41
N LYS A 15 -23.69 -1.10 -18.26
CA LYS A 15 -23.72 -2.42 -18.89
C LYS A 15 -22.50 -2.64 -19.78
N GLU A 16 -22.19 -1.68 -20.64
CA GLU A 16 -21.03 -1.76 -21.53
C GLU A 16 -19.70 -1.78 -20.75
N ARG A 17 -19.58 -0.99 -19.67
CA ARG A 17 -18.42 -1.02 -18.78
C ARG A 17 -18.24 -2.38 -18.11
N LEU A 18 -19.31 -2.97 -17.59
CA LEU A 18 -19.28 -4.31 -17.00
C LEU A 18 -18.92 -5.38 -18.03
N GLU A 19 -19.46 -5.30 -19.24
CA GLU A 19 -19.13 -6.23 -20.32
C GLU A 19 -17.65 -6.12 -20.73
N PHE A 20 -17.12 -4.91 -20.81
CA PHE A 20 -15.70 -4.69 -21.05
C PHE A 20 -14.82 -5.34 -19.97
N VAL A 21 -15.15 -5.13 -18.69
CA VAL A 21 -14.42 -5.73 -17.56
C VAL A 21 -14.54 -7.26 -17.58
N LYS A 22 -15.77 -7.77 -17.83
CA LYS A 22 -16.03 -9.21 -17.97
C LYS A 22 -15.10 -9.85 -19.00
N ASN A 23 -15.02 -9.25 -20.18
CA ASN A 23 -14.21 -9.79 -21.28
C ASN A 23 -12.71 -9.62 -21.04
N PHE A 24 -12.29 -8.59 -20.32
CA PHE A 24 -10.87 -8.35 -20.02
C PHE A 24 -10.29 -9.41 -19.07
N VAL A 25 -11.02 -9.80 -18.01
CA VAL A 25 -10.56 -10.73 -16.97
C VAL A 25 -11.34 -12.04 -16.88
N GLU A 26 -12.28 -12.26 -17.81
CA GLU A 26 -13.10 -13.49 -17.87
C GLU A 26 -13.92 -13.72 -16.57
N LEU A 27 -14.68 -12.70 -16.17
CA LEU A 27 -15.61 -12.84 -15.04
C LEU A 27 -16.75 -13.79 -15.40
N THR A 28 -17.11 -14.62 -14.43
CA THR A 28 -18.30 -15.49 -14.52
C THR A 28 -19.59 -14.69 -14.42
N ASP A 29 -20.72 -15.28 -14.81
CA ASP A 29 -22.03 -14.64 -14.67
C ASP A 29 -22.38 -14.41 -13.19
N GLU A 30 -21.95 -15.30 -12.30
CA GLU A 30 -22.10 -15.12 -10.84
C GLU A 30 -21.32 -13.90 -10.32
N GLU A 31 -20.06 -13.70 -10.76
CA GLU A 31 -19.28 -12.53 -10.40
C GLU A 31 -19.89 -11.23 -10.94
N ILE A 32 -20.47 -11.27 -12.14
CA ILE A 32 -21.23 -10.14 -12.70
C ILE A 32 -22.49 -9.88 -11.88
N ARG A 33 -23.19 -10.92 -11.42
CA ARG A 33 -24.35 -10.77 -10.55
C ARG A 33 -23.98 -10.07 -9.25
N VAL A 34 -22.91 -10.47 -8.58
CA VAL A 34 -22.41 -9.81 -7.37
C VAL A 34 -22.12 -8.33 -7.61
N LEU A 35 -21.51 -7.97 -8.75
CA LEU A 35 -21.26 -6.56 -9.08
C LEU A 35 -22.53 -5.77 -9.40
N ASN A 36 -23.58 -6.42 -9.85
CA ASN A 36 -24.88 -5.79 -10.16
C ASN A 36 -25.79 -5.62 -8.94
N GLU A 37 -25.80 -6.59 -8.05
CA GLU A 37 -26.76 -6.73 -6.96
C GLU A 37 -26.28 -6.17 -5.62
N ALA A 38 -25.07 -5.53 -5.57
CA ALA A 38 -24.62 -4.95 -4.31
C ALA A 38 -25.80 -4.35 -3.51
N PRO A 39 -26.00 -4.69 -2.25
CA PRO A 39 -24.99 -4.79 -1.20
C PRO A 39 -24.67 -6.24 -0.78
N VAL A 40 -23.61 -6.36 0.02
CA VAL A 40 -23.18 -7.62 0.66
C VAL A 40 -24.28 -8.16 1.54
N ASP A 41 -24.49 -9.48 1.52
CA ASP A 41 -25.43 -10.15 2.42
C ASP A 41 -25.19 -9.78 3.88
N PHE A 42 -26.27 -9.44 4.62
CA PHE A 42 -26.15 -8.93 5.98
C PHE A 42 -25.54 -9.97 6.92
N GLY A 43 -25.73 -11.26 6.70
CA GLY A 43 -25.08 -12.33 7.47
C GLY A 43 -23.56 -12.35 7.30
N ILE A 44 -23.02 -11.81 6.21
CA ILE A 44 -21.56 -11.60 6.06
C ILE A 44 -21.14 -10.38 6.88
N VAL A 45 -21.89 -9.28 6.78
CA VAL A 45 -21.62 -8.00 7.46
C VAL A 45 -21.61 -8.19 8.98
N ASP A 46 -22.58 -8.91 9.51
CA ASP A 46 -22.71 -9.19 10.96
C ASP A 46 -21.55 -10.03 11.52
N ARG A 47 -20.85 -10.77 10.64
CA ARG A 47 -19.59 -11.45 11.01
C ARG A 47 -18.33 -10.63 10.77
N MET A 48 -18.43 -9.49 10.09
CA MET A 48 -17.28 -8.61 9.83
C MET A 48 -17.05 -7.61 10.94
N ILE A 49 -18.14 -7.10 11.55
CA ILE A 49 -18.10 -6.12 12.63
C ILE A 49 -19.18 -6.45 13.67
N GLU A 50 -18.92 -6.08 14.92
CA GLU A 50 -19.86 -6.18 16.01
C GLU A 50 -20.96 -5.12 15.88
N ASN A 51 -22.19 -5.44 16.33
CA ASN A 51 -23.34 -4.53 16.39
C ASN A 51 -23.70 -3.94 15.02
N ALA A 52 -23.53 -4.70 13.94
CA ALA A 52 -23.88 -4.26 12.60
C ALA A 52 -25.38 -3.92 12.50
N VAL A 53 -25.72 -2.77 11.91
CA VAL A 53 -27.09 -2.33 11.67
C VAL A 53 -27.40 -2.13 10.20
N SER A 54 -26.41 -1.89 9.34
CA SER A 54 -26.56 -1.65 7.91
C SER A 54 -25.23 -1.67 7.19
N VAL A 55 -25.24 -1.39 5.90
CA VAL A 55 -24.07 -1.23 5.03
C VAL A 55 -24.06 0.19 4.47
N MET A 56 -22.94 0.89 4.61
CA MET A 56 -22.69 2.14 3.91
C MET A 56 -21.93 1.84 2.61
N SER A 57 -22.60 1.99 1.48
CA SER A 57 -22.00 1.69 0.17
C SER A 57 -21.09 2.80 -0.32
N VAL A 58 -19.87 2.43 -0.75
CA VAL A 58 -18.93 3.32 -1.43
C VAL A 58 -18.95 2.99 -2.93
N PRO A 59 -19.00 3.99 -3.84
CA PRO A 59 -18.96 3.74 -5.28
C PRO A 59 -17.71 2.99 -5.70
N LEU A 60 -17.86 1.99 -6.57
CA LEU A 60 -16.78 1.21 -7.15
C LEU A 60 -16.69 1.50 -8.66
N GLY A 61 -15.55 2.01 -9.09
CA GLY A 61 -15.26 2.21 -10.52
C GLY A 61 -13.97 1.48 -10.93
N VAL A 62 -13.59 1.65 -12.19
CA VAL A 62 -12.40 1.02 -12.76
C VAL A 62 -11.59 2.06 -13.52
N ALA A 63 -10.33 2.25 -13.13
CA ALA A 63 -9.38 3.03 -13.88
C ALA A 63 -8.80 2.20 -15.03
N VAL A 64 -8.63 2.85 -16.18
CA VAL A 64 -8.18 2.25 -17.44
C VAL A 64 -6.85 2.86 -17.92
N ASN A 65 -6.30 2.36 -19.00
CA ASN A 65 -5.07 2.81 -19.65
C ASN A 65 -3.77 2.48 -18.90
N PHE A 66 -3.80 1.85 -17.74
CA PHE A 66 -2.59 1.49 -17.01
C PHE A 66 -1.79 0.43 -17.76
N LEU A 67 -0.55 0.79 -18.07
CA LEU A 67 0.52 -0.10 -18.56
C LEU A 67 1.61 -0.09 -17.48
N ILE A 68 1.80 -1.21 -16.79
CA ILE A 68 2.76 -1.34 -15.69
C ILE A 68 3.69 -2.50 -16.02
N ASN A 69 5.00 -2.26 -16.09
CA ASN A 69 6.01 -3.24 -16.46
C ASN A 69 5.68 -4.00 -17.75
N GLY A 70 5.06 -3.31 -18.73
CA GLY A 70 4.68 -3.88 -20.02
C GLY A 70 3.39 -4.70 -20.03
N LYS A 71 2.70 -4.82 -18.89
CA LYS A 71 1.40 -5.51 -18.75
C LYS A 71 0.27 -4.50 -18.61
N ASP A 72 -0.84 -4.75 -19.29
CA ASP A 72 -2.08 -3.97 -19.18
C ASP A 72 -2.86 -4.35 -17.92
N TYR A 73 -3.35 -3.32 -17.21
CA TYR A 73 -4.15 -3.50 -16.01
C TYR A 73 -5.45 -2.70 -16.07
N LEU A 74 -6.52 -3.29 -15.58
CA LEU A 74 -7.72 -2.58 -15.12
C LEU A 74 -7.65 -2.47 -13.60
N ILE A 75 -7.88 -1.29 -13.06
CA ILE A 75 -7.66 -1.04 -11.63
C ILE A 75 -8.97 -0.65 -10.96
N PRO A 76 -9.58 -1.56 -10.16
CA PRO A 76 -10.73 -1.24 -9.33
C PRO A 76 -10.36 -0.18 -8.29
N MET A 77 -11.22 0.81 -8.14
CA MET A 77 -11.07 1.91 -7.21
C MET A 77 -12.40 2.19 -6.52
N ALA A 78 -12.42 2.08 -5.19
CA ALA A 78 -13.57 2.39 -4.36
C ALA A 78 -13.38 3.78 -3.75
N VAL A 79 -14.18 4.76 -4.16
CA VAL A 79 -14.04 6.16 -3.74
C VAL A 79 -15.35 6.92 -3.95
N GLU A 80 -15.67 7.82 -3.05
CA GLU A 80 -16.85 8.67 -3.10
C GLU A 80 -16.62 9.99 -3.86
N GLU A 81 -15.34 10.38 -4.05
CA GLU A 81 -14.96 11.66 -4.64
C GLU A 81 -14.97 11.59 -6.17
N THR A 82 -15.53 12.60 -6.79
CA THR A 82 -15.54 12.75 -8.26
C THR A 82 -14.12 12.98 -8.79
N SER A 83 -13.93 12.66 -10.07
CA SER A 83 -12.69 12.89 -10.83
C SER A 83 -11.49 12.01 -10.47
N VAL A 84 -11.43 11.35 -9.31
CA VAL A 84 -10.28 10.53 -8.88
C VAL A 84 -9.94 9.45 -9.92
N ILE A 85 -10.93 8.64 -10.31
CA ILE A 85 -10.74 7.55 -11.28
C ILE A 85 -10.43 8.07 -12.68
N ALA A 86 -11.10 9.15 -13.09
CA ALA A 86 -10.86 9.79 -14.38
C ALA A 86 -9.45 10.40 -14.46
N ALA A 87 -9.01 11.04 -13.40
CA ALA A 87 -7.69 11.65 -13.27
C ALA A 87 -6.58 10.59 -13.39
N ALA A 88 -6.68 9.49 -12.61
CA ALA A 88 -5.74 8.38 -12.68
C ALA A 88 -5.69 7.75 -14.09
N SER A 89 -6.86 7.53 -14.72
CA SER A 89 -6.96 6.97 -16.07
C SER A 89 -6.36 7.88 -17.15
N ASN A 90 -6.51 9.20 -17.00
CA ASN A 90 -5.93 10.18 -17.92
C ASN A 90 -4.40 10.26 -17.76
N ALA A 91 -3.90 10.29 -16.52
CA ALA A 91 -2.47 10.25 -16.24
C ALA A 91 -1.83 8.98 -16.82
N ALA A 92 -2.48 7.83 -16.62
CA ALA A 92 -2.03 6.55 -17.18
C ALA A 92 -1.98 6.56 -18.71
N LYS A 93 -2.96 7.19 -19.38
CA LYS A 93 -2.97 7.36 -20.85
C LYS A 93 -1.76 8.18 -21.32
N ILE A 94 -1.39 9.24 -20.59
CA ILE A 94 -0.24 10.10 -20.92
C ILE A 94 1.07 9.32 -20.71
N ALA A 95 1.25 8.71 -19.54
CA ALA A 95 2.45 7.90 -19.23
C ALA A 95 2.66 6.75 -20.22
N ARG A 96 1.57 6.16 -20.71
CA ARG A 96 1.59 5.07 -21.68
C ARG A 96 2.35 5.40 -22.97
N ALA A 97 2.39 6.68 -23.39
CA ALA A 97 3.12 7.12 -24.57
C ALA A 97 4.65 6.89 -24.47
N LYS A 98 5.18 6.80 -23.26
CA LYS A 98 6.60 6.51 -22.96
C LYS A 98 6.79 5.16 -22.27
N GLY A 99 5.88 4.20 -22.48
CA GLY A 99 6.00 2.84 -21.97
C GLY A 99 5.33 2.61 -20.61
N GLY A 100 4.52 3.55 -20.11
CA GLY A 100 3.76 3.43 -18.87
C GLY A 100 4.62 3.55 -17.62
N PHE A 101 4.21 2.82 -16.57
CA PHE A 101 4.89 2.83 -15.28
C PHE A 101 5.91 1.69 -15.19
N LYS A 102 7.05 1.98 -14.59
CA LYS A 102 8.02 0.99 -14.13
C LYS A 102 7.92 0.91 -12.62
N THR A 103 7.73 -0.29 -12.10
CA THR A 103 7.53 -0.52 -10.67
C THR A 103 8.49 -1.55 -10.12
N GLY A 104 8.70 -1.51 -8.83
CA GLY A 104 9.44 -2.47 -8.05
C GLY A 104 9.13 -2.32 -6.56
N SER A 105 9.50 -3.32 -5.78
CA SER A 105 9.23 -3.34 -4.35
C SER A 105 10.35 -4.03 -3.57
N THR A 106 10.47 -3.71 -2.29
CA THR A 106 11.32 -4.44 -1.35
C THR A 106 10.68 -5.78 -0.99
N GLU A 107 11.40 -6.61 -0.25
CA GLU A 107 10.81 -7.79 0.38
C GLU A 107 9.69 -7.39 1.35
N PRO A 108 8.66 -8.24 1.54
CA PRO A 108 7.48 -7.90 2.34
C PRO A 108 7.74 -8.05 3.84
N VAL A 109 8.69 -7.26 4.37
CA VAL A 109 9.12 -7.32 5.77
C VAL A 109 8.36 -6.31 6.61
N MET A 110 7.67 -6.80 7.64
CA MET A 110 7.00 -6.00 8.66
C MET A 110 7.83 -5.93 9.94
N ILE A 111 7.56 -4.91 10.75
CA ILE A 111 8.25 -4.66 12.02
C ILE A 111 7.28 -4.97 13.16
N GLY A 112 7.65 -5.89 14.04
CA GLY A 112 7.02 -6.02 15.35
C GLY A 112 7.85 -5.33 16.42
N GLN A 113 7.21 -4.53 17.27
CA GLN A 113 7.87 -3.80 18.36
C GLN A 113 7.62 -4.51 19.69
N ILE A 114 8.66 -4.72 20.47
CA ILE A 114 8.62 -5.26 21.83
C ILE A 114 9.23 -4.21 22.75
N GLN A 115 8.39 -3.62 23.60
CA GLN A 115 8.76 -2.55 24.53
C GLN A 115 9.22 -3.14 25.85
N LEU A 116 10.51 -2.93 26.20
CA LEU A 116 11.08 -3.34 27.47
C LEU A 116 11.30 -2.12 28.37
N VAL A 117 10.82 -2.20 29.60
CA VAL A 117 10.97 -1.20 30.67
C VAL A 117 11.46 -1.85 31.96
N ASN A 118 11.75 -1.05 32.99
CA ASN A 118 12.17 -1.50 34.32
C ASN A 118 13.43 -2.39 34.35
N HIS A 119 14.27 -2.30 33.31
CA HIS A 119 15.60 -2.91 33.29
C HIS A 119 16.63 -2.04 34.04
N LYS A 120 17.71 -2.65 34.52
CA LYS A 120 18.77 -1.95 35.30
C LYS A 120 19.66 -1.05 34.43
N ASN A 121 19.98 -1.50 33.23
CA ASN A 121 20.89 -0.81 32.31
C ASN A 121 20.41 -1.06 30.86
N PRO A 122 20.07 0.00 30.08
CA PRO A 122 19.58 -0.16 28.72
C PRO A 122 20.62 -0.74 27.74
N GLU A 123 21.91 -0.37 27.88
CA GLU A 123 22.95 -0.89 27.00
C GLU A 123 23.23 -2.37 27.27
N GLU A 124 23.21 -2.78 28.55
CA GLU A 124 23.33 -4.19 28.92
C GLU A 124 22.12 -5.01 28.41
N ALA A 125 20.91 -4.51 28.60
CA ALA A 125 19.70 -5.16 28.09
C ALA A 125 19.77 -5.32 26.57
N LYS A 126 20.15 -4.28 25.83
CA LYS A 126 20.36 -4.33 24.38
C LYS A 126 21.39 -5.38 24.00
N LYS A 127 22.54 -5.43 24.66
CA LYS A 127 23.60 -6.39 24.40
C LYS A 127 23.10 -7.83 24.60
N ILE A 128 22.47 -8.09 25.74
CA ILE A 128 21.90 -9.42 26.06
C ILE A 128 20.86 -9.88 25.02
N ILE A 129 19.98 -8.97 24.58
CA ILE A 129 18.98 -9.29 23.55
C ILE A 129 19.67 -9.66 22.23
N LEU A 130 20.69 -8.89 21.82
CA LEU A 130 21.42 -9.15 20.57
C LEU A 130 22.22 -10.46 20.62
N GLU A 131 22.84 -10.78 21.76
CA GLU A 131 23.55 -12.05 21.98
C GLU A 131 22.61 -13.27 21.89
N ASN A 132 21.33 -13.09 22.20
CA ASN A 132 20.29 -14.13 22.11
C ASN A 132 19.48 -14.11 20.82
N LYS A 133 19.90 -13.34 19.80
CA LYS A 133 19.19 -13.15 18.53
C LYS A 133 18.71 -14.46 17.90
N GLU A 134 19.61 -15.42 17.71
CA GLU A 134 19.29 -16.68 17.05
C GLU A 134 18.20 -17.49 17.80
N LYS A 135 18.18 -17.42 19.12
CA LYS A 135 17.16 -18.07 19.92
C LYS A 135 15.82 -17.35 19.82
N ILE A 136 15.82 -16.01 19.83
CA ILE A 136 14.63 -15.20 19.66
C ILE A 136 13.98 -15.49 18.29
N LEU A 137 14.76 -15.48 17.20
CA LEU A 137 14.28 -15.77 15.86
C LEU A 137 13.69 -17.18 15.74
N ARG A 138 14.34 -18.17 16.33
CA ARG A 138 13.82 -19.56 16.36
C ARG A 138 12.48 -19.65 17.08
N MET A 139 12.37 -19.07 18.28
CA MET A 139 11.15 -19.06 19.09
C MET A 139 10.00 -18.34 18.35
N ALA A 140 10.28 -17.24 17.66
CA ALA A 140 9.32 -16.53 16.84
C ALA A 140 8.83 -17.42 15.70
N ASN A 141 9.73 -18.06 14.97
CA ASN A 141 9.43 -18.90 13.80
C ASN A 141 8.65 -20.18 14.15
N GLU A 142 8.83 -20.71 15.36
CA GLU A 142 8.04 -21.85 15.87
C GLU A 142 6.54 -21.53 15.98
N LYS A 143 6.13 -20.26 15.99
CA LYS A 143 4.73 -19.84 16.10
C LYS A 143 3.95 -19.85 14.80
N ASP A 144 4.65 -19.77 13.66
CA ASP A 144 4.03 -19.88 12.34
C ASP A 144 4.86 -20.76 11.39
N PRO A 145 4.84 -22.08 11.60
CA PRO A 145 5.56 -23.03 10.75
C PRO A 145 5.11 -22.97 9.27
N MET A 146 3.85 -22.58 9.03
CA MET A 146 3.33 -22.46 7.67
C MET A 146 3.96 -21.28 6.96
N LEU A 147 4.05 -20.12 7.61
CA LEU A 147 4.74 -18.95 7.04
C LEU A 147 6.21 -19.28 6.73
N VAL A 148 6.90 -19.96 7.64
CA VAL A 148 8.29 -20.41 7.44
C VAL A 148 8.40 -21.37 6.27
N LYS A 149 7.49 -22.34 6.15
CA LYS A 149 7.44 -23.30 5.02
C LYS A 149 7.29 -22.59 3.67
N PHE A 150 6.56 -21.47 3.61
CA PHE A 150 6.43 -20.65 2.41
C PHE A 150 7.57 -19.64 2.22
N GLY A 151 8.64 -19.79 2.97
CA GLY A 151 9.84 -18.96 2.86
C GLY A 151 9.72 -17.60 3.54
N GLY A 152 8.74 -17.39 4.42
CA GLY A 152 8.59 -16.22 5.30
C GLY A 152 9.19 -16.44 6.69
N GLY A 153 8.70 -15.67 7.69
CA GLY A 153 9.09 -15.76 9.10
C GLY A 153 10.01 -14.65 9.58
N ALA A 154 10.38 -14.73 10.85
CA ALA A 154 11.31 -13.79 11.48
C ALA A 154 12.71 -13.93 10.88
N ARG A 155 13.28 -12.80 10.44
CA ARG A 155 14.53 -12.73 9.68
C ARG A 155 15.66 -12.11 10.49
N ASP A 156 15.33 -11.08 11.26
CA ASP A 156 16.30 -10.28 11.98
C ASP A 156 15.68 -9.58 13.18
N ILE A 157 16.53 -9.05 14.07
CA ILE A 157 16.13 -8.11 15.12
C ILE A 157 17.00 -6.86 15.08
N ASN A 158 16.39 -5.73 15.44
CA ASN A 158 17.11 -4.49 15.71
C ASN A 158 16.70 -3.99 17.10
N VAL A 159 17.66 -3.56 17.91
CA VAL A 159 17.40 -3.10 19.28
C VAL A 159 17.76 -1.62 19.40
N ARG A 160 16.77 -0.80 19.76
CA ARG A 160 16.89 0.64 19.91
C ARG A 160 16.76 1.02 21.38
N ILE A 161 17.53 2.00 21.81
CA ILE A 161 17.36 2.67 23.09
C ILE A 161 16.79 4.05 22.79
N LEU A 162 15.65 4.38 23.41
CA LEU A 162 15.00 5.68 23.26
C LEU A 162 15.58 6.67 24.28
N ASP A 163 15.37 7.97 24.04
CA ASP A 163 15.93 9.06 24.85
C ASP A 163 15.55 8.98 26.34
N ASN A 164 14.42 8.35 26.66
CA ASN A 164 13.97 8.10 28.04
C ASN A 164 14.53 6.79 28.64
N GLY A 165 15.50 6.15 27.99
CA GLY A 165 16.11 4.90 28.42
C GLY A 165 15.32 3.63 28.13
N MET A 166 14.12 3.72 27.53
CA MET A 166 13.32 2.56 27.12
C MET A 166 14.04 1.77 26.03
N VAL A 167 14.05 0.44 26.14
CA VAL A 167 14.60 -0.44 25.11
C VAL A 167 13.46 -1.01 24.26
N VAL A 168 13.60 -0.88 22.94
CA VAL A 168 12.60 -1.40 21.98
C VAL A 168 13.30 -2.37 21.03
N THR A 169 12.87 -3.62 21.06
CA THR A 169 13.29 -4.62 20.08
C THR A 169 12.35 -4.62 18.90
N HIS A 170 12.88 -4.39 17.70
CA HIS A 170 12.19 -4.59 16.44
C HIS A 170 12.44 -6.02 15.95
N LEU A 171 11.39 -6.82 15.85
CA LEU A 171 11.41 -8.11 15.20
C LEU A 171 11.04 -7.91 13.73
N LEU A 172 11.95 -8.24 12.82
CA LEU A 172 11.74 -8.11 11.37
C LEU A 172 11.20 -9.42 10.82
N VAL A 173 9.96 -9.38 10.32
CA VAL A 173 9.22 -10.57 9.87
C VAL A 173 8.84 -10.45 8.41
N ASP A 174 9.31 -11.38 7.60
CA ASP A 174 8.86 -11.56 6.22
C ASP A 174 7.49 -12.25 6.24
N VAL A 175 6.47 -11.53 5.86
CA VAL A 175 5.08 -11.96 5.95
C VAL A 175 4.51 -12.47 4.61
N ARG A 176 5.34 -12.55 3.57
CA ARG A 176 4.96 -13.00 2.23
C ARG A 176 3.74 -12.23 1.71
N ASP A 177 2.69 -12.95 1.32
CA ASP A 177 1.47 -12.37 0.73
C ASP A 177 0.39 -11.99 1.75
N ALA A 178 0.69 -12.06 3.05
CA ALA A 178 -0.16 -11.52 4.10
C ALA A 178 0.13 -10.03 4.35
N MET A 179 -0.86 -9.29 4.90
CA MET A 179 -0.59 -7.96 5.50
C MET A 179 0.34 -8.11 6.70
N GLY A 180 0.15 -9.15 7.50
CA GLY A 180 1.09 -9.66 8.47
C GLY A 180 0.81 -9.32 9.93
N ALA A 181 -0.22 -8.52 10.25
CA ALA A 181 -0.47 -8.05 11.61
C ALA A 181 -0.56 -9.20 12.64
N ASN A 182 -1.38 -10.21 12.37
CA ASN A 182 -1.56 -11.33 13.30
C ASN A 182 -0.28 -12.15 13.48
N ALA A 183 0.41 -12.49 12.40
CA ALA A 183 1.64 -13.26 12.45
C ALA A 183 2.73 -12.53 13.27
N VAL A 184 2.94 -11.25 12.98
CA VAL A 184 3.92 -10.41 13.67
C VAL A 184 3.59 -10.28 15.15
N ASN A 185 2.33 -9.99 15.51
CA ASN A 185 1.91 -9.86 16.90
C ASN A 185 2.10 -11.16 17.68
N THR A 186 1.66 -12.29 17.09
CA THR A 186 1.84 -13.62 17.71
C THR A 186 3.31 -13.97 17.95
N MET A 187 4.19 -13.65 16.99
CA MET A 187 5.63 -13.84 17.14
C MET A 187 6.22 -12.95 18.24
N CYS A 188 5.84 -11.67 18.29
CA CYS A 188 6.28 -10.75 19.34
C CYS A 188 5.80 -11.21 20.74
N GLU A 189 4.57 -11.64 20.86
CA GLU A 189 4.02 -12.18 22.11
C GLU A 189 4.77 -13.43 22.59
N ALA A 190 5.16 -14.29 21.66
CA ALA A 190 5.86 -15.53 21.99
C ALA A 190 7.26 -15.32 22.54
N VAL A 191 7.97 -14.30 22.05
CA VAL A 191 9.35 -14.02 22.47
C VAL A 191 9.45 -13.09 23.67
N ALA A 192 8.39 -12.34 23.99
CA ALA A 192 8.36 -11.38 25.09
C ALA A 192 8.75 -11.97 26.47
N PRO A 193 8.21 -13.13 26.92
CA PRO A 193 8.60 -13.71 28.21
C PRO A 193 10.07 -14.13 28.26
N PHE A 194 10.65 -14.51 27.13
CA PHE A 194 12.06 -14.84 27.08
C PHE A 194 12.93 -13.58 27.20
N ILE A 195 12.53 -12.47 26.54
CA ILE A 195 13.24 -11.18 26.65
C ILE A 195 13.18 -10.69 28.11
N GLU A 196 12.05 -10.74 28.78
CA GLU A 196 11.93 -10.40 30.20
C GLU A 196 12.93 -11.20 31.06
N LYS A 197 12.94 -12.53 30.86
CA LYS A 197 13.79 -13.43 31.63
C LYS A 197 15.28 -13.15 31.50
N ILE A 198 15.75 -12.81 30.28
CA ILE A 198 17.20 -12.60 30.06
C ILE A 198 17.66 -11.19 30.41
N THR A 199 16.77 -10.21 30.49
CA THR A 199 17.11 -8.80 30.75
C THR A 199 16.76 -8.35 32.16
N ASP A 200 16.06 -9.18 32.95
CA ASP A 200 15.50 -8.82 34.26
C ASP A 200 14.62 -7.54 34.20
N GLY A 201 14.03 -7.28 33.03
CA GLY A 201 13.13 -6.18 32.76
C GLY A 201 11.68 -6.64 32.60
N ARG A 202 10.79 -5.70 32.26
CA ARG A 202 9.37 -5.97 32.01
C ARG A 202 8.99 -5.57 30.58
N VAL A 203 8.34 -6.46 29.84
CA VAL A 203 7.75 -6.16 28.53
C VAL A 203 6.33 -5.63 28.72
N CYS A 204 6.05 -4.42 28.21
CA CYS A 204 4.72 -3.82 28.26
C CYS A 204 3.96 -4.05 26.95
N LEU A 205 4.43 -3.48 25.84
CA LEU A 205 3.78 -3.61 24.53
C LEU A 205 4.55 -4.55 23.61
N ARG A 206 3.79 -5.31 22.82
CA ARG A 206 4.26 -6.16 21.73
C ARG A 206 3.24 -6.10 20.61
N ILE A 207 3.55 -5.26 19.60
CA ILE A 207 2.61 -4.91 18.53
C ILE A 207 3.38 -4.57 17.25
N LEU A 208 2.81 -4.82 16.07
CA LEU A 208 3.40 -4.37 14.82
C LEU A 208 3.47 -2.84 14.74
N SER A 209 4.38 -2.35 13.90
CA SER A 209 4.42 -0.95 13.47
C SER A 209 3.83 -0.79 12.08
N ASN A 210 2.93 0.19 11.91
CA ASN A 210 2.45 0.59 10.58
C ASN A 210 3.45 1.44 9.80
N LEU A 211 4.52 1.93 10.45
CA LEU A 211 5.65 2.55 9.75
C LEU A 211 6.52 1.45 9.11
N ALA A 212 6.04 0.91 8.00
CA ALA A 212 6.60 -0.26 7.33
C ALA A 212 7.76 0.10 6.40
N VAL A 213 8.84 0.66 6.94
CA VAL A 213 10.02 1.15 6.18
C VAL A 213 10.77 0.06 5.40
N HIS A 214 10.53 -1.20 5.70
CA HIS A 214 11.12 -2.33 5.00
C HIS A 214 10.17 -2.94 3.94
N ARG A 215 8.95 -2.41 3.80
CA ARG A 215 7.94 -2.88 2.86
C ARG A 215 7.49 -1.75 1.94
N LEU A 216 8.41 -1.35 1.06
CA LEU A 216 8.25 -0.21 0.18
C LEU A 216 7.90 -0.65 -1.23
N SER A 217 6.97 0.06 -1.85
CA SER A 217 6.70 -0.03 -3.28
C SER A 217 7.11 1.27 -3.97
N ARG A 218 7.62 1.14 -5.20
CA ARG A 218 8.14 2.23 -6.01
C ARG A 218 7.46 2.22 -7.37
N ALA A 219 7.24 3.40 -7.92
CA ALA A 219 6.85 3.55 -9.31
C ALA A 219 7.57 4.74 -9.93
N THR A 220 7.87 4.64 -11.21
CA THR A 220 8.38 5.74 -12.05
C THR A 220 7.64 5.79 -13.36
N ALA A 221 7.43 7.00 -13.90
CA ALA A 221 6.85 7.21 -15.22
C ALA A 221 7.44 8.44 -15.90
N VAL A 222 7.44 8.43 -17.24
CA VAL A 222 7.80 9.60 -18.05
C VAL A 222 6.52 10.16 -18.68
N PHE A 223 6.28 11.44 -18.46
CA PHE A 223 5.17 12.18 -19.05
C PHE A 223 5.72 13.11 -20.13
N PRO A 224 5.48 12.81 -21.44
CA PRO A 224 6.12 13.53 -22.54
C PRO A 224 5.61 14.96 -22.63
N LYS A 225 6.53 15.92 -22.73
CA LYS A 225 6.22 17.35 -22.82
C LYS A 225 5.33 17.70 -24.02
N ASP A 226 5.47 16.96 -25.12
CA ASP A 226 4.67 17.18 -26.33
C ASP A 226 3.18 16.85 -26.13
N ILE A 227 2.84 16.02 -25.12
CA ILE A 227 1.47 15.69 -24.75
C ILE A 227 0.99 16.53 -23.56
N VAL A 228 1.89 16.81 -22.62
CA VAL A 228 1.57 17.55 -21.39
C VAL A 228 1.48 19.05 -21.67
N GLY A 229 2.37 19.58 -22.50
CA GLY A 229 2.65 21.01 -22.69
C GLY A 229 3.89 21.43 -21.90
N GLU A 230 4.80 22.19 -22.54
CA GLU A 230 6.06 22.59 -21.91
C GLU A 230 5.82 23.53 -20.71
N ASP A 231 4.93 24.52 -20.87
CA ASP A 231 4.52 25.44 -19.78
C ASP A 231 3.88 24.68 -18.60
N VAL A 232 3.06 23.64 -18.90
CA VAL A 232 2.44 22.81 -17.87
C VAL A 232 3.47 21.97 -17.13
N VAL A 233 4.50 21.45 -17.82
CA VAL A 233 5.63 20.76 -17.17
C VAL A 233 6.34 21.69 -16.20
N ASP A 234 6.57 22.98 -16.60
CA ASP A 234 7.16 23.98 -15.73
C ASP A 234 6.27 24.31 -14.53
N GLY A 235 4.96 24.46 -14.75
CA GLY A 235 3.98 24.66 -13.69
C GLY A 235 3.97 23.50 -12.69
N ILE A 236 4.02 22.23 -13.16
CA ILE A 236 4.12 21.06 -12.29
C ILE A 236 5.40 21.09 -11.44
N MET A 237 6.54 21.46 -12.03
CA MET A 237 7.80 21.59 -11.30
C MET A 237 7.72 22.66 -10.21
N GLN A 238 7.06 23.81 -10.46
CA GLN A 238 6.82 24.85 -9.46
C GLN A 238 5.87 24.36 -8.35
N ALA A 239 4.77 23.70 -8.70
CA ALA A 239 3.83 23.13 -7.73
C ALA A 239 4.46 22.07 -6.85
N TYR A 240 5.33 21.23 -7.41
CA TYR A 240 6.13 20.25 -6.65
C TYR A 240 7.14 20.94 -5.73
N ASN A 241 7.85 21.95 -6.23
CA ASN A 241 8.81 22.73 -5.45
C ASN A 241 8.13 23.42 -4.26
N PHE A 242 6.91 23.94 -4.45
CA PHE A 242 6.10 24.50 -3.37
C PHE A 242 5.80 23.43 -2.30
N ALA A 243 5.32 22.24 -2.69
CA ALA A 243 5.05 21.15 -1.74
C ALA A 243 6.32 20.68 -0.99
N LYS A 244 7.49 20.78 -1.62
CA LYS A 244 8.77 20.40 -1.00
C LYS A 244 9.21 21.34 0.12
N HIS A 245 8.79 22.62 0.08
CA HIS A 245 9.28 23.66 1.00
C HIS A 245 8.21 24.18 1.97
N ASP A 246 6.94 23.80 1.76
CA ASP A 246 5.81 24.22 2.60
C ASP A 246 5.03 23.03 3.12
N PRO A 247 4.96 22.83 4.46
CA PRO A 247 4.28 21.67 5.05
C PRO A 247 2.76 21.68 4.82
N TYR A 248 2.13 22.86 4.71
CA TYR A 248 0.69 22.97 4.43
C TYR A 248 0.39 22.50 3.01
N ARG A 249 1.21 22.95 2.04
CA ARG A 249 1.08 22.45 0.66
C ARG A 249 1.43 20.96 0.56
N CYS A 250 2.44 20.50 1.28
CA CYS A 250 2.86 19.11 1.32
C CYS A 250 1.73 18.19 1.83
N ALA A 251 1.00 18.60 2.86
CA ALA A 251 -0.15 17.85 3.39
C ALA A 251 -1.21 17.62 2.29
N THR A 252 -1.56 18.64 1.54
CA THR A 252 -2.53 18.55 0.44
C THR A 252 -1.97 17.74 -0.74
N HIS A 253 -0.67 17.87 -1.01
CA HIS A 253 0.03 17.10 -2.04
C HIS A 253 -0.02 15.60 -1.74
N ASN A 254 0.33 15.19 -0.52
CA ASN A 254 0.31 13.80 -0.09
C ASN A 254 -1.12 13.25 0.02
N LYS A 255 -2.09 14.04 0.53
CA LYS A 255 -3.52 13.66 0.50
C LYS A 255 -3.98 13.36 -0.93
N GLY A 256 -3.55 14.16 -1.90
CA GLY A 256 -3.87 13.94 -3.32
C GLY A 256 -3.32 12.61 -3.85
N ILE A 257 -2.16 12.16 -3.38
CA ILE A 257 -1.61 10.82 -3.68
C ILE A 257 -2.53 9.74 -3.09
N MET A 258 -2.92 9.94 -1.82
CA MET A 258 -3.71 8.96 -1.07
C MET A 258 -5.12 8.78 -1.64
N ASN A 259 -5.71 9.77 -2.30
CA ASN A 259 -6.97 9.61 -3.03
C ASN A 259 -6.93 8.40 -4.00
N GLY A 260 -5.82 8.23 -4.71
CA GLY A 260 -5.64 7.09 -5.60
C GLY A 260 -5.25 5.81 -4.86
N VAL A 261 -4.34 5.90 -3.91
CA VAL A 261 -3.84 4.78 -3.11
C VAL A 261 -4.98 4.12 -2.34
N ASP A 262 -5.72 4.90 -1.54
CA ASP A 262 -6.80 4.37 -0.70
C ASP A 262 -7.94 3.78 -1.52
N ALA A 263 -8.27 4.37 -2.66
CA ALA A 263 -9.29 3.82 -3.53
C ALA A 263 -8.99 2.38 -3.98
N VAL A 264 -7.72 2.05 -4.25
CA VAL A 264 -7.30 0.69 -4.61
C VAL A 264 -7.23 -0.21 -3.37
N VAL A 265 -6.73 0.32 -2.25
CA VAL A 265 -6.61 -0.41 -0.99
C VAL A 265 -7.99 -0.84 -0.47
N ILE A 266 -8.98 0.07 -0.50
CA ILE A 266 -10.38 -0.21 -0.11
C ILE A 266 -11.00 -1.23 -1.08
N ALA A 267 -10.87 -1.02 -2.39
CA ALA A 267 -11.42 -1.93 -3.40
C ALA A 267 -10.87 -3.36 -3.25
N SER A 268 -9.62 -3.51 -2.84
CA SER A 268 -8.97 -4.80 -2.61
C SER A 268 -9.25 -5.41 -1.23
N GLY A 269 -10.03 -4.74 -0.37
CA GLY A 269 -10.36 -5.20 0.99
C GLY A 269 -9.17 -5.16 1.96
N ASN A 270 -8.18 -4.32 1.70
CA ASN A 270 -7.03 -4.10 2.56
C ASN A 270 -7.27 -2.96 3.58
N ASP A 271 -6.40 -2.85 4.57
CA ASP A 271 -6.48 -1.83 5.63
C ASP A 271 -5.89 -0.50 5.15
N PHE A 272 -6.77 0.40 4.66
CA PHE A 272 -6.36 1.74 4.22
C PHE A 272 -5.80 2.60 5.38
N ARG A 273 -6.25 2.39 6.63
CA ARG A 273 -5.75 3.15 7.79
C ARG A 273 -4.29 2.83 8.08
N ALA A 274 -3.89 1.56 7.92
CA ALA A 274 -2.49 1.14 8.05
C ALA A 274 -1.62 1.74 6.95
N VAL A 275 -2.12 1.79 5.71
CA VAL A 275 -1.40 2.38 4.56
C VAL A 275 -1.28 3.89 4.72
N GLU A 276 -2.36 4.60 5.06
CA GLU A 276 -2.37 6.04 5.34
C GLU A 276 -1.39 6.42 6.45
N SER A 277 -1.51 5.77 7.61
CA SER A 277 -0.63 6.00 8.75
C SER A 277 0.85 5.76 8.38
N GLY A 278 1.12 4.67 7.68
CA GLY A 278 2.47 4.34 7.21
C GLY A 278 3.03 5.36 6.24
N ALA A 279 2.23 5.80 5.26
CA ALA A 279 2.63 6.76 4.23
C ALA A 279 2.99 8.13 4.83
N HIS A 280 2.12 8.71 5.65
CA HIS A 280 2.37 10.02 6.27
C HIS A 280 3.51 9.96 7.31
N SER A 281 3.62 8.89 8.08
CA SER A 281 4.76 8.67 8.98
C SER A 281 6.09 8.55 8.20
N TYR A 282 6.08 7.85 7.07
CA TYR A 282 7.24 7.72 6.19
C TYR A 282 7.66 9.08 5.60
N ALA A 283 6.70 9.86 5.12
CA ALA A 283 6.92 11.21 4.63
C ALA A 283 7.52 12.17 5.69
N SER A 284 7.36 11.84 6.98
CA SER A 284 7.78 12.69 8.12
C SER A 284 9.12 12.28 8.75
N LEU A 285 9.77 11.20 8.30
CA LEU A 285 10.99 10.67 8.94
C LEU A 285 12.15 11.67 9.00
N ASN A 286 12.27 12.54 8.00
CA ASN A 286 13.34 13.55 7.90
C ASN A 286 12.77 14.96 7.70
N GLY A 287 11.64 15.27 8.35
CA GLY A 287 10.83 16.43 8.07
C GLY A 287 9.75 16.10 7.02
N TYR A 288 8.54 16.66 7.20
CA TYR A 288 7.41 16.31 6.35
C TYR A 288 7.63 16.73 4.89
N SER A 289 7.65 15.76 3.99
CA SER A 289 8.05 15.91 2.59
C SER A 289 7.10 15.19 1.63
N PRO A 290 7.04 15.59 0.34
CA PRO A 290 6.29 14.86 -0.68
C PRO A 290 6.74 13.41 -0.82
N LEU A 291 5.78 12.48 -0.94
CA LEU A 291 6.02 11.07 -1.26
C LEU A 291 6.44 10.87 -2.72
N THR A 292 6.22 11.87 -3.58
CA THR A 292 6.63 11.88 -4.99
C THR A 292 7.82 12.79 -5.21
N LYS A 293 8.59 12.51 -6.30
CA LYS A 293 9.63 13.38 -6.83
C LYS A 293 9.37 13.64 -8.31
N TYR A 294 9.65 14.85 -8.75
CA TYR A 294 9.57 15.23 -10.16
C TYR A 294 10.87 15.89 -10.61
N GLU A 295 11.28 15.57 -11.83
CA GLU A 295 12.43 16.20 -12.49
C GLU A 295 12.21 16.23 -14.01
N LYS A 296 12.91 17.11 -14.71
CA LYS A 296 12.97 17.11 -16.17
C LYS A 296 14.12 16.24 -16.64
N ASN A 297 13.89 15.37 -17.61
CA ASN A 297 14.96 14.65 -18.29
C ASN A 297 15.66 15.52 -19.35
N LYS A 298 16.71 14.98 -20.00
CA LYS A 298 17.48 15.70 -21.04
C LYS A 298 16.65 16.15 -22.24
N ASN A 299 15.49 15.53 -22.47
CA ASN A 299 14.57 15.86 -23.56
C ASN A 299 13.52 16.90 -23.13
N GLY A 300 13.50 17.31 -21.87
CA GLY A 300 12.50 18.19 -21.27
C GLY A 300 11.19 17.47 -20.86
N ASP A 301 11.09 16.14 -21.01
CA ASP A 301 9.95 15.39 -20.50
C ASP A 301 9.95 15.37 -18.95
N LEU A 302 8.77 15.36 -18.36
CA LEU A 302 8.63 15.23 -16.91
C LEU A 302 8.80 13.77 -16.48
N VAL A 303 9.74 13.52 -15.57
CA VAL A 303 9.90 12.22 -14.90
C VAL A 303 9.33 12.33 -13.51
N GLY A 304 8.35 11.49 -13.20
CA GLY A 304 7.78 11.34 -11.87
C GLY A 304 8.20 10.01 -11.23
N SER A 305 8.42 10.04 -9.92
CA SER A 305 8.65 8.84 -9.12
C SER A 305 7.95 8.93 -7.77
N ILE A 306 7.62 7.78 -7.20
CA ILE A 306 7.04 7.63 -5.86
C ILE A 306 7.72 6.47 -5.14
N GLU A 307 7.88 6.63 -3.83
CA GLU A 307 8.19 5.54 -2.90
C GLU A 307 7.26 5.63 -1.70
N ILE A 308 6.58 4.52 -1.37
CA ILE A 308 5.53 4.49 -0.35
C ILE A 308 5.51 3.13 0.36
N PRO A 309 5.33 3.09 1.69
CA PRO A 309 5.03 1.85 2.41
C PRO A 309 3.68 1.28 1.97
N THR A 310 3.65 0.00 1.61
CA THR A 310 2.43 -0.69 1.16
C THR A 310 2.21 -2.00 1.93
N PRO A 311 1.82 -1.93 3.22
CA PRO A 311 1.54 -3.11 4.02
C PRO A 311 0.17 -3.72 3.66
N VAL A 312 0.08 -4.27 2.45
CA VAL A 312 -1.13 -4.90 1.90
C VAL A 312 -0.95 -6.41 1.77
N GLY A 313 -2.06 -7.15 1.67
CA GLY A 313 -2.03 -8.60 1.53
C GLY A 313 -3.08 -9.11 0.54
N LEU A 314 -2.87 -10.33 0.07
CA LEU A 314 -3.83 -11.09 -0.74
C LEU A 314 -4.46 -12.24 0.07
N ILE A 315 -3.95 -12.50 1.28
CA ILE A 315 -4.33 -13.63 2.13
C ILE A 315 -4.91 -13.11 3.44
N GLY A 316 -6.06 -13.62 3.84
CA GLY A 316 -6.72 -13.27 5.11
C GLY A 316 -7.57 -11.99 5.06
N GLY A 317 -8.16 -11.63 6.21
CA GLY A 317 -8.96 -10.41 6.37
C GLY A 317 -10.17 -10.30 5.43
N ALA A 318 -10.61 -9.06 5.19
CA ALA A 318 -11.76 -8.77 4.32
C ALA A 318 -11.53 -9.20 2.87
N THR A 319 -10.29 -9.23 2.39
CA THR A 319 -9.91 -9.73 1.05
C THR A 319 -10.42 -11.16 0.80
N LYS A 320 -10.45 -12.00 1.85
CA LYS A 320 -10.92 -13.39 1.76
C LYS A 320 -12.44 -13.53 1.93
N VAL A 321 -13.08 -12.60 2.61
CA VAL A 321 -14.49 -12.72 3.04
C VAL A 321 -15.43 -11.91 2.15
N HIS A 322 -15.04 -10.68 1.79
CA HIS A 322 -15.88 -9.76 1.03
C HIS A 322 -15.95 -10.15 -0.45
N PRO A 323 -17.14 -10.50 -1.00
CA PRO A 323 -17.23 -11.01 -2.36
C PRO A 323 -16.76 -10.02 -3.43
N THR A 324 -17.10 -8.73 -3.29
CA THR A 324 -16.66 -7.69 -4.23
C THR A 324 -15.13 -7.50 -4.18
N ALA A 325 -14.50 -7.55 -3.01
CA ALA A 325 -13.04 -7.44 -2.89
C ALA A 325 -12.32 -8.60 -3.62
N LYS A 326 -12.84 -9.82 -3.52
CA LYS A 326 -12.32 -10.97 -4.30
C LYS A 326 -12.37 -10.72 -5.81
N ILE A 327 -13.49 -10.16 -6.29
CA ILE A 327 -13.65 -9.83 -7.71
C ILE A 327 -12.66 -8.71 -8.09
N CYS A 328 -12.46 -7.71 -7.25
CA CYS A 328 -11.48 -6.65 -7.48
C CYS A 328 -10.05 -7.19 -7.60
N ILE A 329 -9.64 -8.11 -6.73
CA ILE A 329 -8.33 -8.80 -6.84
C ILE A 329 -8.24 -9.59 -8.15
N LYS A 330 -9.32 -10.26 -8.57
CA LYS A 330 -9.36 -10.95 -9.87
C LYS A 330 -9.25 -9.97 -11.05
N ILE A 331 -9.91 -8.81 -10.98
CA ILE A 331 -9.81 -7.76 -12.00
C ILE A 331 -8.39 -7.22 -12.09
N LEU A 332 -7.71 -7.00 -10.95
CA LEU A 332 -6.30 -6.60 -10.89
C LEU A 332 -5.38 -7.66 -11.51
N GLY A 333 -5.73 -8.94 -11.42
CA GLY A 333 -4.93 -10.02 -11.96
C GLY A 333 -3.56 -10.17 -11.31
N VAL A 334 -3.44 -9.74 -10.05
CA VAL A 334 -2.22 -9.85 -9.23
C VAL A 334 -2.09 -11.23 -8.60
N LYS A 335 -0.85 -11.67 -8.44
CA LYS A 335 -0.52 -12.98 -7.86
C LYS A 335 0.16 -12.87 -6.50
N THR A 336 0.77 -11.72 -6.20
CA THR A 336 1.49 -11.47 -4.96
C THR A 336 1.10 -10.13 -4.35
N ALA A 337 1.28 -10.00 -3.03
CA ALA A 337 1.07 -8.75 -2.33
C ALA A 337 2.05 -7.66 -2.79
N ARG A 338 3.26 -8.04 -3.23
CA ARG A 338 4.23 -7.13 -3.84
C ARG A 338 3.69 -6.51 -5.12
N GLU A 339 3.14 -7.32 -6.02
CA GLU A 339 2.52 -6.87 -7.27
C GLU A 339 1.34 -5.90 -6.99
N LEU A 340 0.53 -6.18 -5.96
CA LEU A 340 -0.52 -5.26 -5.51
C LEU A 340 0.06 -3.94 -5.03
N GLY A 341 1.09 -3.96 -4.19
CA GLY A 341 1.77 -2.75 -3.70
C GLY A 341 2.36 -1.91 -4.83
N GLU A 342 2.94 -2.55 -5.84
CA GLU A 342 3.49 -1.90 -7.03
C GLU A 342 2.42 -1.20 -7.87
N ILE A 343 1.24 -1.81 -8.03
CA ILE A 343 0.08 -1.18 -8.68
C ILE A 343 -0.39 0.03 -7.86
N ILE A 344 -0.50 -0.10 -6.54
CA ILE A 344 -0.88 0.99 -5.64
C ILE A 344 0.07 2.18 -5.80
N ALA A 345 1.39 1.94 -5.84
CA ALA A 345 2.38 3.00 -6.06
C ALA A 345 2.21 3.67 -7.44
N ALA A 346 1.96 2.89 -8.49
CA ALA A 346 1.72 3.43 -9.84
C ALA A 346 0.45 4.31 -9.88
N VAL A 347 -0.62 3.90 -9.18
CA VAL A 347 -1.86 4.70 -9.06
C VAL A 347 -1.62 5.98 -8.27
N GLY A 348 -0.88 5.91 -7.16
CA GLY A 348 -0.51 7.09 -6.36
C GLY A 348 0.26 8.13 -7.18
N LEU A 349 1.23 7.69 -7.98
CA LEU A 349 1.98 8.56 -8.89
C LEU A 349 1.08 9.15 -9.98
N ALA A 350 0.21 8.34 -10.61
CA ALA A 350 -0.74 8.80 -11.62
C ALA A 350 -1.70 9.86 -11.08
N GLN A 351 -2.23 9.62 -9.88
CA GLN A 351 -3.15 10.51 -9.18
C GLN A 351 -2.50 11.86 -8.88
N ASN A 352 -1.27 11.83 -8.34
CA ASN A 352 -0.54 13.04 -8.01
C ASN A 352 -0.18 13.85 -9.25
N PHE A 353 0.32 13.20 -10.32
CA PHE A 353 0.59 13.87 -11.60
C PHE A 353 -0.65 14.56 -12.15
N ALA A 354 -1.81 13.88 -12.13
CA ALA A 354 -3.05 14.46 -12.62
C ALA A 354 -3.49 15.70 -11.82
N ALA A 355 -3.35 15.64 -10.48
CA ALA A 355 -3.64 16.77 -9.60
C ALA A 355 -2.72 17.96 -9.88
N LEU A 356 -1.41 17.73 -9.97
CA LEU A 356 -0.45 18.79 -10.28
C LEU A 356 -0.70 19.40 -11.67
N LYS A 357 -1.00 18.55 -12.68
CA LYS A 357 -1.34 19.00 -14.03
C LYS A 357 -2.59 19.89 -14.08
N ALA A 358 -3.57 19.64 -13.19
CA ALA A 358 -4.78 20.46 -13.11
C ALA A 358 -4.56 21.79 -12.39
N LEU A 359 -3.48 21.93 -11.62
CA LEU A 359 -3.11 23.14 -10.89
C LEU A 359 -2.11 24.01 -11.67
N ALA A 360 -1.38 23.40 -12.59
CA ALA A 360 -0.41 24.06 -13.46
C ALA A 360 -1.08 24.64 -14.71
#